data_01ac7b0989bdea34fffa7f085eee9df0
#
_entry.id   01ac7b0989bdea34fffa7f085eee9df0
#
_cell.length_a   1.000
_cell.length_b   1.000
_cell.length_c   1.000
_cell.angle_alpha   90.00
_cell.angle_beta   90.00
_cell.angle_gamma   90.00
#
_symmetry.space_group_name_H-M   'P 1'
#
loop_
_entity.id
_entity.type
_entity.pdbx_description
1 polymer ?
#
loop_
_entity_poly.entity_id
_entity_poly.type
_entity_poly.pdbx_seq_one_letter_code
_entity_poly.pdbx_strand_id
1 'polypeptide(L)'
;MMNKIAGHEVDRRLLLKGAAAGGLGIAGATMLAGCAPGETGPVSFGARTVDESPTTQLKGLVDAYTAKTGNAVTYNATESNAFQNNLSQYLQGTPDDCFQWMAGFRMQFFADQGLLEDVSSVWDEIGDQYSESYKIASTGSDGKQYFVPQSWYPWGLHFRKSMMAEIGMSPEDIYNWDDFMAALKELKAQGLVPLAAADKGGWEAMGTFDILNARVNG
;
A
#
# COMPACT_ATOMS: atom_id res chain seq x y z
N MET A 1 -25.84 50.30 8.89
CA MET A 1 -25.09 50.46 7.64
C MET A 1 -24.23 49.21 7.44
N MET A 2 -24.76 48.29 6.61
CA MET A 2 -24.08 47.03 6.29
C MET A 2 -23.32 47.21 4.98
N ASN A 3 -22.00 46.99 5.02
CA ASN A 3 -21.18 47.03 3.81
C ASN A 3 -21.00 45.62 3.30
N LYS A 4 -21.59 45.32 2.14
CA LYS A 4 -21.45 44.08 1.36
C LYS A 4 -20.08 44.11 0.67
N ILE A 5 -19.20 43.16 1.00
CA ILE A 5 -18.02 42.86 0.18
C ILE A 5 -18.43 41.76 -0.81
N ALA A 6 -18.43 42.14 -2.10
CA ALA A 6 -18.71 41.22 -3.22
C ALA A 6 -17.52 40.30 -3.44
N GLY A 7 -17.73 38.98 -3.37
CA GLY A 7 -16.78 37.99 -3.78
C GLY A 7 -16.71 37.90 -5.31
N HIS A 8 -15.53 38.05 -5.88
CA HIS A 8 -15.28 37.72 -7.27
C HIS A 8 -14.99 36.22 -7.40
N GLU A 9 -15.94 35.48 -7.91
CA GLU A 9 -15.71 34.15 -8.45
C GLU A 9 -14.93 34.28 -9.77
N VAL A 10 -13.70 33.75 -9.80
CA VAL A 10 -12.93 33.65 -11.03
C VAL A 10 -13.37 32.38 -11.77
N ASP A 11 -14.15 32.58 -12.82
CA ASP A 11 -14.62 31.49 -13.69
C ASP A 11 -13.45 30.95 -14.52
N ARG A 12 -13.01 29.73 -14.19
CA ARG A 12 -11.91 29.03 -14.87
C ARG A 12 -12.17 28.71 -16.35
N ARG A 13 -13.41 28.92 -16.84
CA ARG A 13 -13.79 28.71 -18.24
C ARG A 13 -13.42 29.88 -19.15
N LEU A 14 -13.04 31.04 -18.62
CA LEU A 14 -12.69 32.23 -19.40
C LEU A 14 -11.24 32.27 -19.89
N LEU A 15 -10.36 31.44 -19.34
CA LEU A 15 -8.94 31.38 -19.75
C LEU A 15 -8.69 30.60 -21.05
N LEU A 16 -9.66 29.86 -21.57
CA LEU A 16 -9.55 29.07 -22.80
C LEU A 16 -10.08 29.73 -24.07
N LYS A 17 -10.54 30.96 -24.02
CA LYS A 17 -11.12 31.64 -25.19
C LYS A 17 -10.30 32.82 -25.77
N GLY A 18 -9.09 33.01 -25.27
CA GLY A 18 -8.23 34.14 -25.66
C GLY A 18 -7.17 33.89 -26.72
N ALA A 19 -7.12 32.73 -27.38
CA ALA A 19 -6.05 32.40 -28.33
C ALA A 19 -6.55 32.08 -29.75
N ALA A 20 -7.47 32.89 -30.29
CA ALA A 20 -7.87 32.74 -31.68
C ALA A 20 -8.12 34.10 -32.34
N ALA A 21 -7.02 34.82 -32.64
CA ALA A 21 -6.99 35.82 -33.76
C ALA A 21 -5.56 36.33 -33.93
N GLY A 22 -4.90 35.98 -35.01
CA GLY A 22 -3.69 36.68 -35.41
C GLY A 22 -2.69 35.86 -36.24
N GLY A 23 -2.87 35.86 -37.59
CA GLY A 23 -1.74 35.96 -38.52
C GLY A 23 -1.16 34.70 -39.17
N LEU A 24 -1.60 34.49 -40.39
CA LEU A 24 -0.97 33.83 -41.55
C LEU A 24 0.57 33.79 -41.55
N GLY A 25 1.12 32.59 -41.86
CA GLY A 25 2.35 32.51 -42.64
C GLY A 25 3.31 31.38 -42.25
N ILE A 26 3.56 30.51 -43.26
CA ILE A 26 4.76 29.71 -43.50
C ILE A 26 4.69 28.22 -43.12
N ALA A 27 4.47 27.47 -44.18
CA ALA A 27 5.06 26.18 -44.60
C ALA A 27 5.62 25.19 -43.58
N GLY A 28 4.98 24.02 -43.55
CA GLY A 28 5.66 22.75 -43.74
C GLY A 28 6.70 22.32 -42.70
N ALA A 29 6.21 21.77 -41.59
CA ALA A 29 6.94 20.70 -40.92
C ALA A 29 5.86 19.81 -40.24
N THR A 30 5.58 18.68 -40.85
CA THR A 30 4.88 17.57 -40.19
C THR A 30 5.77 17.13 -39.05
N MET A 31 5.62 17.70 -37.89
CA MET A 31 6.14 17.12 -36.67
C MET A 31 5.30 15.87 -36.39
N LEU A 32 5.86 14.72 -36.69
CA LEU A 32 5.57 13.50 -35.97
C LEU A 32 5.70 13.86 -34.46
N ALA A 33 4.59 14.06 -33.82
CA ALA A 33 4.51 14.04 -32.36
C ALA A 33 4.83 12.59 -31.95
N GLY A 34 6.13 12.23 -32.01
CA GLY A 34 6.62 11.10 -31.29
C GLY A 34 6.32 11.36 -29.83
N CYS A 35 5.84 10.36 -29.14
CA CYS A 35 5.70 10.33 -27.69
C CYS A 35 6.96 10.98 -27.09
N ALA A 36 6.83 12.21 -26.58
CA ALA A 36 7.87 12.76 -25.74
C ALA A 36 8.01 11.80 -24.57
N PRO A 37 9.22 11.35 -24.20
CA PRO A 37 9.42 10.67 -22.94
C PRO A 37 8.82 11.57 -21.88
N GLY A 38 7.92 11.03 -21.05
CA GLY A 38 7.31 11.80 -19.97
C GLY A 38 8.40 12.51 -19.18
N GLU A 39 8.10 13.70 -18.68
CA GLU A 39 9.06 14.49 -17.91
C GLU A 39 9.68 13.59 -16.83
N THR A 40 10.98 13.32 -16.96
CA THR A 40 11.74 12.51 -16.00
C THR A 40 12.12 13.39 -14.81
N GLY A 41 11.11 13.87 -14.09
CA GLY A 41 11.29 14.49 -12.78
C GLY A 41 11.57 13.44 -11.71
N PRO A 42 12.07 13.84 -10.54
CA PRO A 42 12.20 12.93 -9.42
C PRO A 42 10.80 12.42 -9.01
N VAL A 43 10.64 11.09 -8.96
CA VAL A 43 9.42 10.44 -8.48
C VAL A 43 9.40 10.47 -6.96
N SER A 44 8.27 10.77 -6.35
CA SER A 44 8.08 10.69 -4.90
C SER A 44 7.49 9.35 -4.48
N PHE A 45 7.96 8.81 -3.34
CA PHE A 45 7.51 7.54 -2.80
C PHE A 45 7.17 7.63 -1.32
N GLY A 46 5.90 7.52 -1.00
CA GLY A 46 5.37 7.51 0.36
C GLY A 46 5.49 6.13 1.02
N ALA A 47 6.37 6.01 1.99
CA ALA A 47 6.65 4.77 2.69
C ALA A 47 6.05 4.75 4.10
N ARG A 48 5.48 3.60 4.48
CA ARG A 48 5.03 3.33 5.83
C ARG A 48 6.16 2.69 6.63
N THR A 49 6.60 3.33 7.68
CA THR A 49 7.62 2.77 8.58
C THR A 49 6.96 2.00 9.72
N VAL A 50 7.42 0.79 9.96
CA VAL A 50 7.01 -0.06 11.09
C VAL A 50 8.20 -0.38 11.99
N ASP A 51 9.26 -0.94 11.41
CA ASP A 51 10.50 -1.34 12.06
C ASP A 51 11.70 -0.89 11.25
N GLU A 52 12.88 -0.93 11.85
CA GLU A 52 14.13 -0.55 11.18
C GLU A 52 14.44 -1.47 9.98
N SER A 53 14.27 -2.79 10.14
CA SER A 53 14.63 -3.76 9.08
C SER A 53 13.79 -3.60 7.80
N PRO A 54 12.45 -3.59 7.82
CA PRO A 54 11.65 -3.34 6.64
C PRO A 54 11.90 -1.96 6.02
N THR A 55 12.12 -0.94 6.84
CA THR A 55 12.43 0.41 6.38
C THR A 55 13.74 0.46 5.62
N THR A 56 14.79 -0.18 6.14
CA THR A 56 16.10 -0.27 5.49
C THR A 56 16.03 -1.04 4.18
N GLN A 57 15.28 -2.15 4.13
CA GLN A 57 15.10 -2.93 2.91
C GLN A 57 14.39 -2.13 1.82
N LEU A 58 13.33 -1.42 2.16
CA LEU A 58 12.59 -0.61 1.20
C LEU A 58 13.42 0.54 0.68
N LYS A 59 14.17 1.22 1.56
CA LYS A 59 15.11 2.24 1.13
C LYS A 59 16.18 1.67 0.20
N GLY A 60 16.69 0.48 0.47
CA GLY A 60 17.64 -0.22 -0.41
C GLY A 60 17.06 -0.52 -1.79
N LEU A 61 15.78 -0.84 -1.92
CA LEU A 61 15.11 -1.01 -3.21
C LEU A 61 15.02 0.31 -3.98
N VAL A 62 14.68 1.40 -3.32
CA VAL A 62 14.64 2.74 -3.92
C VAL A 62 16.03 3.16 -4.40
N ASP A 63 17.06 2.95 -3.58
CA ASP A 63 18.45 3.26 -3.94
C ASP A 63 18.91 2.41 -5.16
N ALA A 64 18.56 1.12 -5.21
CA ALA A 64 18.86 0.22 -6.32
C ALA A 64 18.14 0.63 -7.62
N TYR A 65 16.89 1.06 -7.53
CA TYR A 65 16.15 1.60 -8.67
C TYR A 65 16.84 2.84 -9.21
N THR A 66 17.18 3.80 -8.37
CA THR A 66 17.91 5.02 -8.76
C THR A 66 19.23 4.68 -9.42
N ALA A 67 20.00 3.75 -8.85
CA ALA A 67 21.28 3.31 -9.41
C ALA A 67 21.13 2.64 -10.78
N LYS A 68 20.05 1.88 -10.98
CA LYS A 68 19.79 1.16 -12.25
C LYS A 68 19.27 2.06 -13.36
N THR A 69 18.42 3.03 -13.03
CA THR A 69 17.68 3.83 -14.02
C THR A 69 18.23 5.24 -14.19
N GLY A 70 18.98 5.75 -13.22
CA GLY A 70 19.37 7.16 -13.14
C GLY A 70 18.26 8.10 -12.67
N ASN A 71 17.03 7.59 -12.46
CA ASN A 71 15.90 8.40 -12.00
C ASN A 71 15.94 8.54 -10.49
N ALA A 72 15.97 9.78 -10.01
CA ALA A 72 15.93 10.06 -8.58
C ALA A 72 14.54 9.75 -7.98
N VAL A 73 14.53 9.21 -6.77
CA VAL A 73 13.31 8.98 -6.01
C VAL A 73 13.39 9.74 -4.69
N THR A 74 12.40 10.59 -4.43
CA THR A 74 12.20 11.22 -3.12
C THR A 74 11.50 10.25 -2.20
N TYR A 75 12.20 9.76 -1.18
CA TYR A 75 11.67 8.79 -0.23
C TYR A 75 11.09 9.48 1.01
N ASN A 76 9.77 9.46 1.15
CA ASN A 76 9.02 10.09 2.23
C ASN A 76 8.49 9.03 3.19
N ALA A 77 9.09 8.93 4.38
CA ALA A 77 8.75 7.92 5.36
C ALA A 77 7.83 8.49 6.45
N THR A 78 6.72 7.82 6.72
CA THR A 78 5.78 8.17 7.78
C THR A 78 5.51 6.96 8.67
N GLU A 79 5.39 7.17 9.99
CA GLU A 79 5.03 6.10 10.93
C GLU A 79 3.68 5.45 10.51
N SER A 80 3.62 4.12 10.57
CA SER A 80 2.54 3.33 9.97
C SER A 80 1.14 3.69 10.47
N ASN A 81 0.95 3.90 11.79
CA ASN A 81 -0.35 4.25 12.33
C ASN A 81 -0.74 5.68 11.95
N ALA A 82 0.23 6.61 11.99
CA ALA A 82 0.00 7.98 11.56
C ALA A 82 -0.39 8.05 10.08
N PHE A 83 0.30 7.27 9.21
CA PHE A 83 -0.04 7.19 7.80
C PHE A 83 -1.45 6.65 7.58
N GLN A 84 -1.81 5.53 8.25
CA GLN A 84 -3.13 4.93 8.13
C GLN A 84 -4.26 5.89 8.58
N ASN A 85 -4.07 6.57 9.71
CA ASN A 85 -5.07 7.47 10.27
C ASN A 85 -5.30 8.72 9.40
N ASN A 86 -4.29 9.14 8.65
CA ASN A 86 -4.33 10.35 7.84
C ASN A 86 -4.48 10.08 6.33
N LEU A 87 -4.62 8.82 5.90
CA LEU A 87 -4.58 8.49 4.47
C LEU A 87 -5.63 9.24 3.63
N SER A 88 -6.86 9.35 4.12
CA SER A 88 -7.91 10.06 3.38
C SER A 88 -7.56 11.53 3.14
N GLN A 89 -6.96 12.19 4.12
CA GLN A 89 -6.51 13.57 3.98
C GLN A 89 -5.28 13.67 3.06
N TYR A 90 -4.35 12.73 3.19
CA TYR A 90 -3.16 12.64 2.34
C TYR A 90 -3.53 12.49 0.87
N LEU A 91 -4.47 11.60 0.53
CA LEU A 91 -4.91 11.35 -0.85
C LEU A 91 -5.72 12.52 -1.46
N GLN A 92 -6.44 13.28 -0.63
CA GLN A 92 -7.16 14.47 -1.08
C GLN A 92 -6.27 15.72 -1.17
N GLY A 93 -5.06 15.66 -0.62
CA GLY A 93 -4.09 16.74 -0.64
C GLY A 93 -3.11 16.64 -1.80
N THR A 94 -1.84 16.51 -1.48
CA THR A 94 -0.75 16.32 -2.43
C THR A 94 -0.02 15.02 -2.07
N PRO A 95 -0.57 13.87 -2.49
CA PRO A 95 0.05 12.58 -2.22
C PRO A 95 1.37 12.43 -2.99
N ASP A 96 2.19 11.50 -2.56
CA ASP A 96 3.34 11.05 -3.33
C ASP A 96 2.87 10.36 -4.63
N ASP A 97 3.72 10.35 -5.66
CA ASP A 97 3.43 9.73 -6.96
C ASP A 97 3.15 8.21 -6.81
N CYS A 98 3.87 7.57 -5.90
CA CYS A 98 3.63 6.19 -5.48
C CYS A 98 3.63 6.12 -3.95
N PHE A 99 2.82 5.22 -3.38
CA PHE A 99 2.82 5.04 -1.92
C PHE A 99 2.41 3.62 -1.54
N GLN A 100 2.75 3.22 -0.30
CA GLN A 100 2.38 1.92 0.24
C GLN A 100 0.97 1.94 0.84
N TRP A 101 0.15 0.97 0.45
CA TRP A 101 -1.13 0.73 1.10
C TRP A 101 -1.46 -0.75 1.18
N MET A 102 -2.63 -1.08 1.66
CA MET A 102 -3.12 -2.44 1.89
C MET A 102 -4.05 -2.87 0.77
N ALA A 103 -3.94 -4.13 0.37
CA ALA A 103 -4.73 -4.78 -0.66
C ALA A 103 -6.22 -4.95 -0.31
N GLY A 104 -6.99 -5.39 -1.29
CA GLY A 104 -8.39 -5.77 -1.16
C GLY A 104 -9.32 -4.60 -0.88
N PHE A 105 -10.32 -4.80 -0.03
CA PHE A 105 -11.34 -3.78 0.25
C PHE A 105 -10.81 -2.44 0.72
N ARG A 106 -9.67 -2.43 1.41
CA ARG A 106 -9.02 -1.18 1.85
C ARG A 106 -8.48 -0.36 0.67
N MET A 107 -8.00 -1.01 -0.37
CA MET A 107 -7.62 -0.36 -1.63
C MET A 107 -8.87 0.05 -2.43
N GLN A 108 -9.84 -0.86 -2.60
CA GLN A 108 -11.06 -0.62 -3.36
C GLN A 108 -11.81 0.62 -2.87
N PHE A 109 -11.87 0.83 -1.55
CA PHE A 109 -12.51 2.01 -0.96
C PHE A 109 -11.97 3.34 -1.51
N PHE A 110 -10.67 3.43 -1.77
CA PHE A 110 -10.06 4.64 -2.34
C PHE A 110 -10.11 4.67 -3.87
N ALA A 111 -10.02 3.51 -4.52
CA ALA A 111 -10.20 3.39 -5.97
C ALA A 111 -11.61 3.84 -6.39
N ASP A 112 -12.64 3.39 -5.68
CA ASP A 112 -14.04 3.76 -5.93
C ASP A 112 -14.32 5.27 -5.77
N GLN A 113 -13.48 5.98 -5.01
CA GLN A 113 -13.52 7.43 -4.86
C GLN A 113 -12.71 8.18 -5.93
N GLY A 114 -12.04 7.46 -6.85
CA GLY A 114 -11.16 8.05 -7.86
C GLY A 114 -9.88 8.67 -7.29
N LEU A 115 -9.40 8.15 -6.16
CA LEU A 115 -8.20 8.62 -5.48
C LEU A 115 -6.96 7.79 -5.80
N LEU A 116 -7.10 6.73 -6.60
CA LEU A 116 -6.03 5.87 -7.08
C LEU A 116 -6.03 5.82 -8.60
N GLU A 117 -4.86 5.71 -9.18
CA GLU A 117 -4.69 5.57 -10.63
C GLU A 117 -4.76 4.10 -11.07
N ASP A 118 -5.27 3.88 -12.28
CA ASP A 118 -5.32 2.61 -12.97
C ASP A 118 -3.91 2.17 -13.40
N VAL A 119 -3.42 1.07 -12.84
CA VAL A 119 -2.12 0.49 -13.17
C VAL A 119 -2.23 -0.82 -13.96
N SER A 120 -3.35 -1.05 -14.65
CA SER A 120 -3.58 -2.26 -15.44
C SER A 120 -2.52 -2.45 -16.53
N SER A 121 -2.02 -1.37 -17.14
CA SER A 121 -0.93 -1.45 -18.13
C SER A 121 0.38 -1.98 -17.54
N VAL A 122 0.65 -1.71 -16.27
CA VAL A 122 1.80 -2.28 -15.56
C VAL A 122 1.60 -3.77 -15.36
N TRP A 123 0.38 -4.20 -15.03
CA TRP A 123 0.03 -5.61 -14.89
C TRP A 123 0.11 -6.40 -16.20
N ASP A 124 -0.12 -5.75 -17.34
CA ASP A 124 0.08 -6.36 -18.65
C ASP A 124 1.56 -6.76 -18.88
N GLU A 125 2.49 -6.03 -18.27
CA GLU A 125 3.93 -6.31 -18.39
C GLU A 125 4.47 -7.30 -17.35
N ILE A 126 3.93 -7.28 -16.13
CA ILE A 126 4.50 -8.02 -14.99
C ILE A 126 3.59 -9.11 -14.45
N GLY A 127 2.34 -9.19 -14.92
CA GLY A 127 1.31 -10.06 -14.34
C GLY A 127 1.68 -11.55 -14.30
N ASP A 128 2.45 -12.00 -15.27
CA ASP A 128 2.95 -13.39 -15.35
C ASP A 128 3.89 -13.76 -14.18
N GLN A 129 4.43 -12.78 -13.48
CA GLN A 129 5.30 -12.99 -12.32
C GLN A 129 4.51 -13.22 -11.03
N TYR A 130 3.20 -13.01 -11.04
CA TYR A 130 2.32 -13.09 -9.87
C TYR A 130 1.26 -14.18 -10.05
N SER A 131 0.84 -14.77 -8.93
CA SER A 131 -0.30 -15.70 -8.96
C SER A 131 -1.63 -14.95 -9.12
N GLU A 132 -2.66 -15.65 -9.60
CA GLU A 132 -4.00 -15.10 -9.79
C GLU A 132 -4.56 -14.44 -8.51
N SER A 133 -4.24 -14.96 -7.32
CA SER A 133 -4.68 -14.39 -6.05
C SER A 133 -4.16 -12.96 -5.82
N TYR A 134 -2.95 -12.65 -6.28
CA TYR A 134 -2.42 -11.28 -6.23
C TYR A 134 -3.13 -10.35 -7.20
N LYS A 135 -3.45 -10.85 -8.39
CA LYS A 135 -4.19 -10.09 -9.39
C LYS A 135 -5.60 -9.77 -8.87
N ILE A 136 -6.30 -10.74 -8.31
CA ILE A 136 -7.61 -10.53 -7.67
C ILE A 136 -7.51 -9.49 -6.55
N ALA A 137 -6.50 -9.59 -5.69
CA ALA A 137 -6.31 -8.65 -4.58
C ALA A 137 -6.03 -7.22 -5.04
N SER A 138 -5.45 -7.03 -6.24
CA SER A 138 -5.17 -5.72 -6.83
C SER A 138 -6.33 -5.14 -7.63
N THR A 139 -7.39 -5.93 -7.87
CA THR A 139 -8.51 -5.55 -8.73
C THR A 139 -9.54 -4.73 -7.96
N GLY A 140 -9.91 -3.58 -8.53
CA GLY A 140 -10.99 -2.74 -8.03
C GLY A 140 -12.38 -3.27 -8.39
N SER A 141 -13.41 -2.58 -7.95
CA SER A 141 -14.82 -2.91 -8.25
C SER A 141 -15.16 -2.80 -9.75
N ASP A 142 -14.40 -1.99 -10.48
CA ASP A 142 -14.51 -1.75 -11.93
C ASP A 142 -13.70 -2.74 -12.79
N GLY A 143 -13.01 -3.69 -12.17
CA GLY A 143 -12.21 -4.71 -12.83
C GLY A 143 -10.79 -4.29 -13.22
N LYS A 144 -10.36 -3.08 -12.87
CA LYS A 144 -9.00 -2.58 -13.13
C LYS A 144 -8.06 -2.85 -11.96
N GLN A 145 -6.75 -2.83 -12.21
CA GLN A 145 -5.73 -2.98 -11.19
C GLN A 145 -5.27 -1.64 -10.63
N TYR A 146 -5.10 -1.58 -9.30
CA TYR A 146 -4.79 -0.34 -8.58
C TYR A 146 -3.52 -0.39 -7.74
N PHE A 147 -2.83 -1.54 -7.68
CA PHE A 147 -1.52 -1.63 -7.05
C PHE A 147 -0.69 -2.80 -7.60
N VAL A 148 0.62 -2.76 -7.32
CA VAL A 148 1.56 -3.86 -7.52
C VAL A 148 1.96 -4.43 -6.17
N PRO A 149 1.87 -5.77 -5.95
CA PRO A 149 2.23 -6.39 -4.68
C PRO A 149 3.72 -6.21 -4.39
N GLN A 150 4.02 -5.69 -3.21
CA GLN A 150 5.40 -5.50 -2.74
C GLN A 150 5.83 -6.59 -1.77
N SER A 151 4.96 -6.97 -0.85
CA SER A 151 5.23 -7.95 0.18
C SER A 151 3.98 -8.73 0.55
N TRP A 152 4.22 -9.93 1.06
CA TRP A 152 3.19 -10.82 1.56
C TRP A 152 3.66 -11.47 2.85
N TYR A 153 2.76 -11.65 3.79
CA TYR A 153 3.03 -12.41 5.01
C TYR A 153 1.74 -13.09 5.49
N PRO A 154 1.84 -14.34 5.99
CA PRO A 154 0.69 -15.02 6.57
C PRO A 154 0.41 -14.48 7.97
N TRP A 155 -0.87 -14.37 8.31
CA TRP A 155 -1.28 -14.23 9.69
C TRP A 155 -1.36 -15.61 10.33
N GLY A 156 -0.65 -15.82 11.43
CA GLY A 156 -0.62 -17.13 12.06
C GLY A 156 0.16 -17.13 13.37
N LEU A 157 0.20 -18.30 14.00
CA LEU A 157 1.02 -18.54 15.17
C LEU A 157 2.45 -18.86 14.74
N HIS A 158 3.39 -18.07 15.21
CA HIS A 158 4.80 -18.25 14.95
C HIS A 158 5.48 -18.84 16.20
N PHE A 159 6.37 -19.79 16.00
CA PHE A 159 7.12 -20.42 17.08
C PHE A 159 8.58 -20.64 16.68
N ARG A 160 9.42 -20.73 17.70
CA ARG A 160 10.83 -21.08 17.52
C ARG A 160 10.99 -22.60 17.65
N LYS A 161 11.36 -23.29 16.57
CA LYS A 161 11.55 -24.75 16.54
C LYS A 161 12.53 -25.23 17.61
N SER A 162 13.65 -24.51 17.81
CA SER A 162 14.64 -24.86 18.85
C SER A 162 14.04 -24.84 20.26
N MET A 163 13.24 -23.81 20.59
CA MET A 163 12.61 -23.71 21.91
C MET A 163 11.55 -24.80 22.13
N MET A 164 10.80 -25.15 21.11
CA MET A 164 9.84 -26.26 21.19
C MET A 164 10.55 -27.59 21.42
N ALA A 165 11.66 -27.84 20.72
CA ALA A 165 12.46 -29.05 20.90
C ALA A 165 13.10 -29.14 22.29
N GLU A 166 13.59 -28.02 22.86
CA GLU A 166 14.17 -27.97 24.22
C GLU A 166 13.17 -28.42 25.32
N ILE A 167 11.88 -28.19 25.10
CA ILE A 167 10.81 -28.60 26.03
C ILE A 167 10.13 -29.90 25.62
N GLY A 168 10.69 -30.61 24.62
CA GLY A 168 10.19 -31.92 24.18
C GLY A 168 8.86 -31.85 23.43
N MET A 169 8.51 -30.69 22.83
CA MET A 169 7.27 -30.49 22.09
C MET A 169 7.54 -30.34 20.60
N SER A 170 6.62 -30.83 19.77
CA SER A 170 6.60 -30.58 18.34
C SER A 170 5.32 -29.84 17.95
N PRO A 171 5.43 -28.81 17.11
CA PRO A 171 4.23 -28.14 16.59
C PRO A 171 3.41 -29.05 15.67
N GLU A 172 4.03 -30.08 15.09
CA GLU A 172 3.35 -31.09 14.29
C GLU A 172 2.38 -31.97 15.12
N ASP A 173 2.49 -31.96 16.47
CA ASP A 173 1.58 -32.69 17.37
C ASP A 173 0.35 -31.87 17.75
N ILE A 174 0.24 -30.61 17.27
CA ILE A 174 -0.87 -29.71 17.57
C ILE A 174 -1.85 -29.69 16.40
N TYR A 175 -2.88 -30.52 16.43
CA TYR A 175 -3.85 -30.67 15.35
C TYR A 175 -5.17 -29.96 15.58
N ASN A 176 -5.50 -29.66 16.83
CA ASN A 176 -6.79 -29.09 17.21
C ASN A 176 -6.65 -28.10 18.38
N TRP A 177 -7.78 -27.53 18.76
CA TRP A 177 -7.81 -26.53 19.84
C TRP A 177 -7.42 -27.09 21.21
N ASP A 178 -7.81 -28.32 21.50
CA ASP A 178 -7.51 -28.95 22.79
C ASP A 178 -6.01 -29.26 22.92
N ASP A 179 -5.37 -29.73 21.84
CA ASP A 179 -3.92 -29.94 21.79
C ASP A 179 -3.19 -28.59 21.98
N PHE A 180 -3.66 -27.56 21.30
CA PHE A 180 -3.10 -26.20 21.46
C PHE A 180 -3.19 -25.71 22.91
N MET A 181 -4.37 -25.86 23.54
CA MET A 181 -4.57 -25.46 24.92
C MET A 181 -3.76 -26.30 25.91
N ALA A 182 -3.53 -27.60 25.62
CA ALA A 182 -2.66 -28.45 26.40
C ALA A 182 -1.19 -28.00 26.30
N ALA A 183 -0.72 -27.69 25.10
CA ALA A 183 0.61 -27.15 24.86
C ALA A 183 0.85 -25.85 25.63
N LEU A 184 -0.10 -24.92 25.60
CA LEU A 184 0.00 -23.66 26.36
C LEU A 184 0.09 -23.90 27.88
N LYS A 185 -0.67 -24.87 28.42
CA LYS A 185 -0.62 -25.23 29.84
C LYS A 185 0.74 -25.82 30.21
N GLU A 186 1.30 -26.68 29.37
CA GLU A 186 2.62 -27.27 29.58
C GLU A 186 3.71 -26.21 29.58
N LEU A 187 3.74 -25.31 28.58
CA LEU A 187 4.67 -24.19 28.54
C LEU A 187 4.60 -23.34 29.81
N LYS A 188 3.40 -23.06 30.29
CA LYS A 188 3.19 -22.32 31.54
C LYS A 188 3.69 -23.07 32.75
N ALA A 189 3.50 -24.39 32.82
CA ALA A 189 4.00 -25.22 33.92
C ALA A 189 5.53 -25.24 34.01
N GLN A 190 6.20 -25.07 32.88
CA GLN A 190 7.67 -24.91 32.79
C GLN A 190 8.16 -23.48 33.08
N GLY A 191 7.27 -22.56 33.48
CA GLY A 191 7.61 -21.17 33.81
C GLY A 191 7.82 -20.27 32.62
N LEU A 192 7.44 -20.72 31.41
CA LEU A 192 7.54 -19.93 30.19
C LEU A 192 6.26 -19.08 29.98
N VAL A 193 6.38 -18.02 29.18
CA VAL A 193 5.22 -17.28 28.67
C VAL A 193 4.65 -18.04 27.47
N PRO A 194 3.48 -18.68 27.61
CA PRO A 194 2.99 -19.61 26.60
C PRO A 194 2.62 -18.94 25.27
N LEU A 195 2.17 -17.70 25.33
CA LEU A 195 1.70 -16.94 24.17
C LEU A 195 2.08 -15.47 24.34
N ALA A 196 2.77 -14.91 23.39
CA ALA A 196 3.04 -13.48 23.31
C ALA A 196 2.13 -12.86 22.23
N ALA A 197 1.46 -11.79 22.57
CA ALA A 197 0.67 -10.99 21.63
C ALA A 197 1.01 -9.53 21.80
N ALA A 198 1.15 -8.83 20.69
CA ALA A 198 1.27 -7.37 20.68
C ALA A 198 -0.12 -6.79 20.39
N ASP A 199 -0.46 -5.69 21.05
CA ASP A 199 -1.71 -4.96 20.79
C ASP A 199 -1.62 -3.48 21.19
N LYS A 200 -0.42 -2.93 21.16
CA LYS A 200 -0.23 -1.51 21.47
C LYS A 200 -0.92 -0.58 20.47
N GLY A 201 -0.96 -0.99 19.21
CA GLY A 201 -1.61 -0.25 18.12
C GLY A 201 -3.10 -0.52 17.99
N GLY A 202 -3.65 -1.52 18.71
CA GLY A 202 -5.05 -1.93 18.68
C GLY A 202 -5.46 -2.74 17.44
N TRP A 203 -4.61 -2.83 16.43
CA TRP A 203 -4.90 -3.57 15.19
C TRP A 203 -4.34 -5.01 15.23
N GLU A 204 -3.35 -5.26 16.07
CA GLU A 204 -2.64 -6.53 16.11
C GLU A 204 -3.53 -7.68 16.63
N ALA A 205 -4.44 -7.38 17.56
CA ALA A 205 -5.41 -8.35 18.03
C ALA A 205 -6.51 -8.68 17.01
N MET A 206 -6.77 -7.76 16.07
CA MET A 206 -7.86 -7.88 15.09
C MET A 206 -7.70 -9.14 14.21
N GLY A 207 -6.51 -9.41 13.67
CA GLY A 207 -6.29 -10.58 12.82
C GLY A 207 -6.48 -11.91 13.56
N THR A 208 -6.09 -11.97 14.84
CA THR A 208 -6.34 -13.15 15.68
C THR A 208 -7.84 -13.32 15.96
N PHE A 209 -8.53 -12.22 16.26
CA PHE A 209 -9.98 -12.24 16.45
C PHE A 209 -10.71 -12.69 15.18
N ASP A 210 -10.35 -12.15 14.02
CA ASP A 210 -10.97 -12.48 12.74
C ASP A 210 -10.80 -13.95 12.38
N ILE A 211 -9.60 -14.53 12.60
CA ILE A 211 -9.37 -15.96 12.39
C ILE A 211 -10.23 -16.82 13.31
N LEU A 212 -10.30 -16.49 14.59
CA LEU A 212 -11.13 -17.23 15.55
C LEU A 212 -12.61 -17.07 15.22
N ASN A 213 -13.06 -15.87 14.89
CA ASN A 213 -14.45 -15.60 14.51
C ASN A 213 -14.85 -16.38 13.27
N ALA A 214 -14.00 -16.39 12.22
CA ALA A 214 -14.25 -17.16 11.01
C ALA A 214 -14.29 -18.68 11.25
N ARG A 215 -13.53 -19.18 12.24
CA ARG A 215 -13.56 -20.60 12.62
C ARG A 215 -14.81 -21.00 13.41
N VAL A 216 -15.40 -20.08 14.15
CA VAL A 216 -16.57 -20.36 15.01
C VAL A 216 -17.87 -20.07 14.28
N ASN A 217 -17.91 -19.02 13.48
CA ASN A 217 -19.15 -18.51 12.89
C ASN A 217 -19.24 -18.67 11.37
N GLY A 218 -18.16 -19.07 10.70
CA GLY A 218 -18.09 -19.26 9.24
C GLY A 218 -17.62 -18.02 8.50
#